data_55f97680fd8d30541ca2d5082444e54f
#
_entry.id   55f97680fd8d30541ca2d5082444e54f
#
_cell.length_a   1.000
_cell.length_b   1.000
_cell.length_c   1.000
_cell.angle_alpha   90.00
_cell.angle_beta   90.00
_cell.angle_gamma   90.00
#
_symmetry.space_group_name_H-M   'P 1'
#
loop_
_entity.id
_entity.type
_entity.pdbx_description
1 polymer ?
#
loop_
_entity_poly.entity_id
_entity_poly.type
_entity_poly.pdbx_seq_one_letter_code
_entity_poly.pdbx_strand_id
1 'polypeptide(L)'
;MFIVVMRDIADVEPFEHQPGAAGLARGSAAVLTAGSLAKCGATAKPSHIIMGRADSNGLYPCIRVQPTTVFETTSTAAVASAGAKVTLNTDALSVTATTSDGVFTVDYTENKAKGIVRGRFL
;
A
#
# COMPACT_ATOMS: atom_id res chain seq x y z
N MET A 1 1.45 -7.38 2.16
CA MET A 1 1.38 -6.30 3.17
C MET A 1 2.37 -5.21 2.82
N PHE A 2 1.93 -3.97 2.85
CA PHE A 2 2.82 -2.83 2.70
C PHE A 2 3.31 -2.38 4.07
N ILE A 3 4.61 -2.16 4.19
CA ILE A 3 5.27 -1.75 5.42
C ILE A 3 5.90 -0.39 5.18
N VAL A 4 5.71 0.55 6.11
CA VAL A 4 6.39 1.84 6.05
C VAL A 4 7.87 1.64 6.34
N VAL A 5 8.74 2.12 5.46
CA VAL A 5 10.19 2.15 5.67
C VAL A 5 10.62 3.55 6.07
N MET A 6 10.06 4.57 5.43
CA MET A 6 10.39 5.96 5.71
C MET A 6 9.23 6.87 5.30
N ARG A 7 8.95 7.89 6.09
CA ARG A 7 8.01 8.95 5.75
C ARG A 7 8.39 10.23 6.50
N ASP A 8 7.81 11.36 6.06
CA ASP A 8 8.14 12.67 6.64
C ASP A 8 7.49 12.88 8.00
N ILE A 9 6.39 12.19 8.27
CA ILE A 9 5.67 12.28 9.54
C ILE A 9 5.96 11.01 10.34
N ALA A 10 6.13 11.14 11.65
CA ALA A 10 6.38 10.00 12.52
C ALA A 10 5.29 8.92 12.36
N ASP A 11 5.73 7.67 12.25
CA ASP A 11 4.85 6.52 12.07
C ASP A 11 4.40 5.96 13.42
N VAL A 12 3.82 6.83 14.23
CA VAL A 12 3.37 6.54 15.59
C VAL A 12 1.93 7.00 15.77
N GLU A 13 1.25 6.42 16.75
CA GLU A 13 -0.06 6.89 17.17
C GLU A 13 0.00 8.35 17.67
N PRO A 14 -1.11 9.09 17.53
CA PRO A 14 -2.42 8.62 17.07
C PRO A 14 -2.48 8.52 15.55
N PHE A 15 -3.05 7.42 15.05
CA PHE A 15 -3.31 7.26 13.64
C PHE A 15 -4.61 7.95 13.24
N GLU A 16 -4.75 8.26 11.96
CA GLU A 16 -6.03 8.62 11.36
C GLU A 16 -6.99 7.42 11.47
N HIS A 17 -8.27 7.67 11.74
CA HIS A 17 -9.29 6.62 11.79
C HIS A 17 -10.39 6.93 10.78
N GLN A 18 -10.68 5.98 9.90
CA GLN A 18 -11.69 6.13 8.87
C GLN A 18 -12.62 4.91 8.85
N PRO A 19 -13.91 5.11 8.58
CA PRO A 19 -14.81 3.98 8.36
C PRO A 19 -14.40 3.25 7.08
N GLY A 20 -14.69 1.96 7.02
CA GLY A 20 -14.33 1.15 5.86
C GLY A 20 -15.15 -0.12 5.75
N ALA A 21 -15.04 -0.76 4.59
CA ALA A 21 -15.67 -2.05 4.33
C ALA A 21 -15.17 -3.10 5.32
N ALA A 22 -15.99 -4.09 5.61
CA ALA A 22 -15.59 -5.20 6.48
C ALA A 22 -14.46 -6.01 5.83
N GLY A 23 -13.55 -6.52 6.65
CA GLY A 23 -12.53 -7.46 6.19
C GLY A 23 -11.28 -6.84 5.57
N LEU A 24 -11.07 -5.53 5.71
CA LEU A 24 -9.81 -4.91 5.28
C LEU A 24 -8.67 -5.40 6.16
N ALA A 25 -7.61 -5.93 5.54
CA ALA A 25 -6.48 -6.49 6.26
C ALA A 25 -5.46 -5.41 6.64
N ARG A 26 -4.80 -5.61 7.77
CA ARG A 26 -3.65 -4.78 8.15
C ARG A 26 -2.60 -4.81 7.04
N GLY A 27 -2.06 -3.65 6.71
CA GLY A 27 -1.04 -3.50 5.67
C GLY A 27 -1.60 -3.46 4.25
N SER A 28 -2.92 -3.49 4.06
CA SER A 28 -3.50 -3.38 2.74
C SER A 28 -3.59 -1.92 2.29
N ALA A 29 -3.45 -1.73 0.98
CA ALA A 29 -3.68 -0.46 0.33
C ALA A 29 -5.19 -0.24 0.19
N ALA A 30 -5.66 0.95 0.52
CA ALA A 30 -7.07 1.29 0.49
C ALA A 30 -7.30 2.65 -0.15
N VAL A 31 -8.52 2.86 -0.66
CA VAL A 31 -8.97 4.14 -1.21
C VAL A 31 -10.16 4.63 -0.39
N LEU A 32 -10.07 5.87 0.07
CA LEU A 32 -11.19 6.54 0.73
C LEU A 32 -12.10 7.14 -0.34
N THR A 33 -13.29 6.59 -0.47
CA THR A 33 -14.28 7.02 -1.45
C THR A 33 -15.63 7.18 -0.78
N ALA A 34 -16.27 8.32 -0.95
CA ALA A 34 -17.57 8.63 -0.36
C ALA A 34 -17.59 8.40 1.17
N GLY A 35 -16.49 8.71 1.84
CA GLY A 35 -16.36 8.62 3.29
C GLY A 35 -16.08 7.23 3.83
N SER A 36 -15.77 6.23 2.97
CA SER A 36 -15.47 4.87 3.40
C SER A 36 -14.25 4.31 2.69
N LEU A 37 -13.41 3.59 3.43
CA LEU A 37 -12.25 2.89 2.87
C LEU A 37 -12.68 1.60 2.18
N ALA A 38 -12.14 1.37 1.00
CA ALA A 38 -12.30 0.14 0.26
C ALA A 38 -10.92 -0.36 -0.22
N LYS A 39 -10.81 -1.65 -0.48
CA LYS A 39 -9.59 -2.23 -1.01
C LYS A 39 -9.21 -1.53 -2.32
N CYS A 40 -7.94 -1.13 -2.45
CA CYS A 40 -7.46 -0.43 -3.63
C CYS A 40 -7.40 -1.37 -4.83
N GLY A 41 -7.88 -0.91 -5.96
CA GLY A 41 -7.75 -1.65 -7.24
C GLY A 41 -6.31 -1.68 -7.74
N ALA A 42 -6.00 -2.64 -8.59
CA ALA A 42 -4.64 -2.90 -9.05
C ALA A 42 -3.98 -1.71 -9.76
N THR A 43 -4.75 -0.91 -10.46
CA THR A 43 -4.26 0.25 -11.23
C THR A 43 -4.64 1.58 -10.59
N ALA A 44 -5.20 1.55 -9.39
CA ALA A 44 -5.58 2.76 -8.66
C ALA A 44 -4.48 3.12 -7.65
N LYS A 45 -4.29 4.42 -7.44
CA LYS A 45 -3.38 4.93 -6.43
C LYS A 45 -4.10 4.95 -5.08
N PRO A 46 -3.55 4.30 -4.05
CA PRO A 46 -4.21 4.27 -2.75
C PRO A 46 -4.15 5.65 -2.08
N SER A 47 -5.14 5.93 -1.25
CA SER A 47 -5.14 7.12 -0.38
C SER A 47 -4.61 6.80 1.02
N HIS A 48 -4.75 5.56 1.47
CA HIS A 48 -4.40 5.13 2.83
C HIS A 48 -3.81 3.73 2.83
N ILE A 49 -3.05 3.44 3.88
CA ILE A 49 -2.63 2.08 4.24
C ILE A 49 -3.26 1.73 5.58
N ILE A 50 -3.86 0.57 5.68
CA ILE A 50 -4.51 0.08 6.90
C ILE A 50 -3.44 -0.33 7.91
N MET A 51 -3.55 0.14 9.14
CA MET A 51 -2.55 -0.10 10.18
C MET A 51 -3.01 -1.12 11.22
N GLY A 52 -4.26 -1.53 11.21
CA GLY A 52 -4.80 -2.49 12.17
C GLY A 52 -6.24 -2.84 11.88
N ARG A 53 -6.85 -3.58 12.82
CA ARG A 53 -8.24 -3.99 12.71
C ARG A 53 -9.18 -2.81 12.96
N ALA A 54 -10.40 -2.90 12.41
CA ALA A 54 -11.46 -1.97 12.75
C ALA A 54 -11.78 -2.04 14.24
N ASP A 55 -12.07 -0.89 14.81
CA ASP A 55 -12.55 -0.81 16.20
C ASP A 55 -14.05 -1.19 16.29
N SER A 56 -14.62 -1.09 17.49
CA SER A 56 -16.03 -1.41 17.73
C SER A 56 -17.01 -0.53 16.95
N ASN A 57 -16.57 0.62 16.44
CA ASN A 57 -17.37 1.54 15.65
C ASN A 57 -17.16 1.35 14.13
N GLY A 58 -16.37 0.34 13.72
CA GLY A 58 -16.06 0.09 12.32
C GLY A 58 -15.02 1.04 11.74
N LEU A 59 -14.24 1.72 12.57
CA LEU A 59 -13.20 2.64 12.13
C LEU A 59 -11.84 1.93 12.09
N TYR A 60 -11.14 2.07 10.98
CA TYR A 60 -9.80 1.49 10.81
C TYR A 60 -8.73 2.51 11.16
N PRO A 61 -7.72 2.13 11.98
CA PRO A 61 -6.52 2.94 12.08
C PRO A 61 -5.77 2.87 10.75
N CYS A 62 -5.38 4.01 10.23
CA CYS A 62 -4.74 4.08 8.91
C CYS A 62 -3.79 5.28 8.84
N ILE A 63 -2.89 5.22 7.87
CA ILE A 63 -2.03 6.35 7.55
C ILE A 63 -2.31 6.81 6.13
N ARG A 64 -2.24 8.12 5.91
CA ARG A 64 -2.41 8.70 4.59
C ARG A 64 -1.16 8.45 3.75
N VAL A 65 -1.36 8.03 2.51
CA VAL A 65 -0.26 7.82 1.57
C VAL A 65 0.26 9.19 1.09
N GLN A 66 1.56 9.40 1.26
CA GLN A 66 2.25 10.60 0.79
C GLN A 66 3.30 10.20 -0.26
N PRO A 67 3.62 11.08 -1.23
CA PRO A 67 4.62 10.75 -2.25
C PRO A 67 6.02 10.49 -1.70
N THR A 68 6.31 11.00 -0.52
CA THR A 68 7.62 10.88 0.14
C THR A 68 7.73 9.65 1.04
N THR A 69 6.62 8.96 1.32
CA THR A 69 6.66 7.77 2.17
C THR A 69 7.19 6.57 1.38
N VAL A 70 8.24 5.94 1.88
CA VAL A 70 8.79 4.71 1.31
C VAL A 70 8.16 3.51 2.00
N PHE A 71 7.54 2.65 1.21
CA PHE A 71 6.92 1.40 1.68
C PHE A 71 7.75 0.20 1.27
N GLU A 72 7.69 -0.84 2.07
CA GLU A 72 8.22 -2.15 1.75
C GLU A 72 7.07 -3.13 1.57
N THR A 73 7.15 -3.95 0.53
CA THR A 73 6.20 -5.03 0.27
C THR A 73 6.90 -6.15 -0.48
N THR A 74 6.13 -7.13 -0.93
CA THR A 74 6.65 -8.20 -1.79
C THR A 74 6.04 -8.08 -3.18
N SER A 75 6.71 -8.68 -4.16
CA SER A 75 6.18 -8.77 -5.53
C SER A 75 5.76 -10.20 -5.85
N THR A 76 4.69 -10.36 -6.61
CA THR A 76 4.22 -11.68 -7.02
C THR A 76 5.14 -12.35 -8.05
N ALA A 77 5.87 -11.54 -8.80
CA ALA A 77 6.86 -11.99 -9.78
C ALA A 77 8.09 -11.08 -9.71
N ALA A 78 9.20 -11.50 -10.28
CA ALA A 78 10.44 -10.74 -10.24
C ALA A 78 10.27 -9.36 -10.88
N VAL A 79 10.62 -8.31 -10.16
CA VAL A 79 10.75 -6.94 -10.68
C VAL A 79 12.22 -6.74 -10.97
N ALA A 80 12.58 -6.59 -12.25
CA ALA A 80 13.96 -6.68 -12.70
C ALA A 80 14.84 -5.50 -12.29
N SER A 81 14.25 -4.30 -12.14
CA SER A 81 15.07 -3.10 -11.89
C SER A 81 14.30 -2.04 -11.13
N ALA A 82 15.03 -1.28 -10.32
CA ALA A 82 14.54 -0.06 -9.72
C ALA A 82 14.15 0.94 -10.82
N GLY A 83 13.18 1.78 -10.52
CA GLY A 83 12.58 2.71 -11.49
C GLY A 83 11.36 2.16 -12.19
N ALA A 84 11.11 0.86 -12.15
CA ALA A 84 9.89 0.28 -12.70
C ALA A 84 8.68 0.78 -11.91
N LYS A 85 7.58 1.05 -12.61
CA LYS A 85 6.32 1.46 -12.00
C LYS A 85 5.31 0.33 -12.19
N VAL A 86 4.98 -0.36 -11.12
CA VAL A 86 4.23 -1.61 -11.16
C VAL A 86 2.83 -1.47 -10.58
N THR A 87 1.94 -2.40 -10.95
CA THR A 87 0.57 -2.42 -10.42
C THR A 87 0.53 -3.13 -9.06
N LEU A 88 -0.56 -2.90 -8.32
CA LEU A 88 -0.85 -3.66 -7.11
C LEU A 88 -1.38 -5.04 -7.48
N ASN A 89 -1.15 -6.00 -6.59
CA ASN A 89 -1.86 -7.28 -6.67
C ASN A 89 -3.34 -7.09 -6.26
N THR A 90 -4.20 -8.00 -6.67
CA THR A 90 -5.64 -7.90 -6.44
C THR A 90 -6.02 -7.93 -4.95
N ASP A 91 -5.17 -8.47 -4.09
CA ASP A 91 -5.38 -8.47 -2.64
C ASP A 91 -5.00 -7.14 -1.97
N ALA A 92 -4.40 -6.22 -2.71
CA ALA A 92 -3.89 -4.92 -2.23
C ALA A 92 -2.83 -5.05 -1.12
N LEU A 93 -2.19 -6.21 -1.00
CA LEU A 93 -1.17 -6.50 0.02
C LEU A 93 0.24 -6.59 -0.56
N SER A 94 0.37 -6.60 -1.87
CA SER A 94 1.63 -6.75 -2.57
C SER A 94 1.55 -6.08 -3.94
N VAL A 95 2.65 -6.11 -4.68
CA VAL A 95 2.71 -5.60 -6.05
C VAL A 95 2.97 -6.73 -7.03
N THR A 96 2.75 -6.46 -8.31
CA THR A 96 3.06 -7.38 -9.41
C THR A 96 4.32 -6.90 -10.13
N ALA A 97 4.68 -7.57 -11.22
CA ALA A 97 5.72 -7.09 -12.13
C ALA A 97 5.15 -6.39 -13.38
N THR A 98 3.83 -6.22 -13.44
CA THR A 98 3.16 -5.58 -14.57
C THR A 98 3.38 -4.08 -14.53
N THR A 99 3.89 -3.51 -15.63
CA THR A 99 4.21 -2.08 -15.71
C THR A 99 3.14 -1.25 -16.41
N SER A 100 2.17 -1.88 -17.10
CA SER A 100 1.04 -1.16 -17.69
C SER A 100 0.15 -0.59 -16.60
N ASP A 101 -0.05 0.73 -16.62
CA ASP A 101 -0.84 1.46 -15.62
C ASP A 101 -0.33 1.28 -14.19
N GLY A 102 0.98 1.18 -14.01
CA GLY A 102 1.60 1.03 -12.71
C GLY A 102 1.38 2.24 -11.81
N VAL A 103 1.35 2.00 -10.50
CA VAL A 103 1.08 3.01 -9.47
C VAL A 103 2.15 3.06 -8.39
N PHE A 104 2.98 2.03 -8.28
CA PHE A 104 4.03 1.90 -7.28
C PHE A 104 5.39 1.95 -7.95
N THR A 105 6.14 3.02 -7.69
CA THR A 105 7.48 3.21 -8.26
C THR A 105 8.51 2.53 -7.38
N VAL A 106 9.19 1.54 -7.93
CA VAL A 106 10.15 0.70 -7.20
C VAL A 106 11.49 1.42 -7.06
N ASP A 107 11.98 1.56 -5.83
CA ASP A 107 13.28 2.13 -5.52
C ASP A 107 14.33 1.04 -5.26
N TYR A 108 13.91 -0.13 -4.78
CA TYR A 108 14.76 -1.28 -4.48
C TYR A 108 14.01 -2.58 -4.77
N THR A 109 14.70 -3.57 -5.32
CA THR A 109 14.11 -4.88 -5.63
C THR A 109 15.13 -5.99 -5.44
N GLU A 110 14.67 -7.11 -4.86
CA GLU A 110 15.45 -8.35 -4.80
C GLU A 110 15.45 -9.10 -6.13
N ASN A 111 14.61 -8.68 -7.08
CA ASN A 111 14.51 -9.30 -8.41
C ASN A 111 14.21 -10.80 -8.36
N LYS A 112 13.22 -11.17 -7.57
CA LYS A 112 12.72 -12.55 -7.52
C LYS A 112 11.25 -12.59 -7.15
N ALA A 113 10.56 -13.66 -7.53
CA ALA A 113 9.18 -13.89 -7.13
C ALA A 113 9.08 -13.96 -5.60
N LYS A 114 8.08 -13.31 -5.02
CA LYS A 114 7.88 -13.16 -3.58
C LYS A 114 9.05 -12.46 -2.87
N GLY A 115 9.92 -11.81 -3.63
CA GLY A 115 11.01 -11.02 -3.09
C GLY A 115 10.57 -9.66 -2.57
N ILE A 116 11.43 -9.05 -1.78
CA ILE A 116 11.17 -7.73 -1.20
C ILE A 116 11.36 -6.65 -2.26
N VAL A 117 10.44 -5.70 -2.29
CA VAL A 117 10.56 -4.45 -3.04
C VAL A 117 10.25 -3.29 -2.12
N ARG A 118 10.91 -2.17 -2.35
CA ARG A 118 10.65 -0.90 -1.66
C ARG A 118 10.35 0.16 -2.69
N GLY A 119 9.46 1.08 -2.36
CA GLY A 119 9.10 2.13 -3.30
C GLY A 119 8.04 3.06 -2.75
N ARG A 120 7.51 3.86 -3.66
CA ARG A 120 6.59 4.95 -3.32
C ARG A 120 5.44 5.01 -4.32
N PHE A 121 4.33 5.54 -3.85
CA PHE A 121 3.18 5.86 -4.70
C PHE A 121 3.33 7.30 -5.18
N LEU A 122 3.85 7.46 -6.36
CA LEU A 122 4.09 8.77 -6.97
C LEU A 122 2.96 9.21 -7.89
#